data_148d4e198b52322fdf4437323cdbbd70
#
_entry.id   148d4e198b52322fdf4437323cdbbd70
#
_cell.length_a   1.000
_cell.length_b   1.000
_cell.length_c   1.000
_cell.angle_alpha   90.00
_cell.angle_beta   90.00
_cell.angle_gamma   90.00
#
_symmetry.space_group_name_H-M   'P 1'
#
loop_
_entity.id
_entity.type
_entity.pdbx_description
1 polymer ?
#
loop_
_entity_poly.entity_id
_entity_poly.type
_entity_poly.pdbx_seq_one_letter_code
_entity_poly.pdbx_strand_id
1 'polypeptide(L)'
;ASYGVLFFLGIYFFLINKNFLSILFICISASFHPTYVIHSGFLVLGFSTYFFLFKKYTDLFKIFLYYSFLILPITIFVFFNFLNLDRDTTILGQEILMKRIPHHADIHYWFSYKDIISIITFFISLILIRDKTKLFISLGIFGLCSIILSTIQYFVEINSLALIFPWRSSVFLMPISSIIIISFLIDKFREKLLNKKKLIYVVFFSISIFFGLKSHVLENLNNNFDKKLFLFNEIKEYYNEIDSILVPIDTVSIRLNTGLPIFINHKHHPFKHNEIIDWNLRVKLASNFYNAKNLIS
;
A
#
# COMPACT_ATOMS: atom_id res chain seq x y z
N ALA A 1 -3.60 4.35 1.67
CA ALA A 1 -4.58 4.81 0.65
C ALA A 1 -4.19 6.15 0.02
N SER A 2 -3.64 7.11 0.77
CA SER A 2 -3.35 8.48 0.28
C SER A 2 -2.31 8.54 -0.86
N TYR A 3 -1.39 7.60 -0.91
CA TYR A 3 -0.28 7.61 -1.89
C TYR A 3 -0.75 7.35 -3.33
N GLY A 4 -1.83 6.58 -3.50
CA GLY A 4 -2.40 6.32 -4.83
C GLY A 4 -2.86 7.60 -5.53
N VAL A 5 -3.34 8.61 -4.79
CA VAL A 5 -3.75 9.89 -5.34
C VAL A 5 -2.59 10.61 -6.05
N LEU A 6 -1.39 10.56 -5.46
CA LEU A 6 -0.20 11.17 -6.05
C LEU A 6 0.25 10.46 -7.33
N PHE A 7 0.11 9.14 -7.41
CA PHE A 7 0.32 8.41 -8.67
C PHE A 7 -0.70 8.82 -9.74
N PHE A 8 -1.98 8.97 -9.38
CA PHE A 8 -3.00 9.48 -10.32
C PHE A 8 -2.65 10.88 -10.84
N LEU A 9 -2.21 11.78 -9.96
CA LEU A 9 -1.73 13.11 -10.37
C LEU A 9 -0.50 13.00 -11.28
N GLY A 10 0.43 12.11 -10.98
CA GLY A 10 1.59 11.83 -11.83
C GLY A 10 1.17 11.41 -13.24
N ILE A 11 0.25 10.46 -13.38
CA ILE A 11 -0.29 10.03 -14.69
C ILE A 11 -1.03 11.19 -15.37
N TYR A 12 -1.87 11.93 -14.65
CA TYR A 12 -2.60 13.07 -15.21
C TYR A 12 -1.64 14.10 -15.82
N PHE A 13 -0.60 14.51 -15.08
CA PHE A 13 0.37 15.45 -15.59
C PHE A 13 1.19 14.90 -16.75
N PHE A 14 1.47 13.60 -16.76
CA PHE A 14 2.09 12.95 -17.90
C PHE A 14 1.19 13.05 -19.15
N LEU A 15 -0.11 12.78 -19.02
CA LEU A 15 -1.06 12.83 -20.14
C LEU A 15 -1.16 14.22 -20.77
N ILE A 16 -1.09 15.28 -19.96
CA ILE A 16 -1.12 16.69 -20.42
C ILE A 16 0.28 17.27 -20.72
N ASN A 17 1.31 16.42 -20.88
CA ASN A 17 2.69 16.76 -21.24
C ASN A 17 3.44 17.65 -20.22
N LYS A 18 3.04 17.67 -18.96
CA LYS A 18 3.76 18.36 -17.88
C LYS A 18 4.74 17.39 -17.18
N ASN A 19 5.77 16.97 -17.90
CA ASN A 19 6.69 15.91 -17.51
C ASN A 19 7.35 16.13 -16.13
N PHE A 20 7.78 17.34 -15.81
CA PHE A 20 8.38 17.65 -14.50
C PHE A 20 7.38 17.41 -13.36
N LEU A 21 6.18 17.96 -13.45
CA LEU A 21 5.13 17.76 -12.42
C LEU A 21 4.75 16.31 -12.30
N SER A 22 4.67 15.58 -13.42
CA SER A 22 4.41 14.14 -13.42
C SER A 22 5.41 13.39 -12.54
N ILE A 23 6.71 13.60 -12.79
CA ILE A 23 7.78 12.91 -12.05
C ILE A 23 7.83 13.39 -10.59
N LEU A 24 7.61 14.68 -10.34
CA LEU A 24 7.57 15.24 -8.99
C LEU A 24 6.52 14.52 -8.12
N PHE A 25 5.29 14.39 -8.59
CA PHE A 25 4.22 13.72 -7.83
C PHE A 25 4.48 12.23 -7.62
N ILE A 26 5.08 11.54 -8.59
CA ILE A 26 5.48 10.14 -8.48
C ILE A 26 6.58 9.99 -7.40
N CYS A 27 7.59 10.84 -7.40
CA CYS A 27 8.68 10.81 -6.42
C CYS A 27 8.19 11.19 -5.00
N ILE A 28 7.28 12.16 -4.88
CA ILE A 28 6.63 12.47 -3.60
C ILE A 28 5.86 11.25 -3.09
N SER A 29 5.11 10.55 -3.95
CA SER A 29 4.42 9.32 -3.56
C SER A 29 5.39 8.25 -3.02
N ALA A 30 6.53 8.06 -3.70
CA ALA A 30 7.56 7.13 -3.28
C ALA A 30 8.18 7.51 -1.92
N SER A 31 8.24 8.79 -1.59
CA SER A 31 8.80 9.28 -0.32
C SER A 31 7.94 8.96 0.90
N PHE A 32 6.65 8.69 0.73
CA PHE A 32 5.76 8.29 1.84
C PHE A 32 5.92 6.84 2.28
N HIS A 33 6.43 5.96 1.40
CA HIS A 33 6.60 4.55 1.74
C HIS A 33 7.69 3.90 0.87
N PRO A 34 8.73 3.30 1.47
CA PRO A 34 9.90 2.76 0.75
C PRO A 34 9.56 1.78 -0.39
N THR A 35 8.53 0.95 -0.23
CA THR A 35 8.12 0.00 -1.28
C THR A 35 7.66 0.68 -2.56
N TYR A 36 7.17 1.92 -2.49
CA TYR A 36 6.75 2.66 -3.68
C TYR A 36 7.90 3.18 -4.54
N VAL A 37 9.14 3.13 -4.07
CA VAL A 37 10.32 3.45 -4.89
C VAL A 37 10.34 2.57 -6.15
N ILE A 38 10.14 1.26 -5.99
CA ILE A 38 10.13 0.32 -7.12
C ILE A 38 8.91 0.53 -8.01
N HIS A 39 7.73 0.72 -7.42
CA HIS A 39 6.52 0.99 -8.19
C HIS A 39 6.61 2.31 -8.96
N SER A 40 7.24 3.34 -8.39
CA SER A 40 7.52 4.59 -9.10
C SER A 40 8.43 4.36 -10.31
N GLY A 41 9.44 3.51 -10.16
CA GLY A 41 10.33 3.08 -11.25
C GLY A 41 9.57 2.40 -12.40
N PHE A 42 8.63 1.49 -12.10
CA PHE A 42 7.81 0.84 -13.12
C PHE A 42 6.95 1.82 -13.90
N LEU A 43 6.36 2.81 -13.22
CA LEU A 43 5.54 3.81 -13.89
C LEU A 43 6.38 4.72 -14.78
N VAL A 44 7.56 5.14 -14.29
CA VAL A 44 8.52 5.94 -15.07
C VAL A 44 9.07 5.12 -16.24
N LEU A 45 9.29 3.82 -16.09
CA LEU A 45 9.65 2.92 -17.18
C LEU A 45 8.55 2.91 -18.26
N GLY A 46 7.28 2.88 -17.88
CA GLY A 46 6.16 2.99 -18.80
C GLY A 46 6.16 4.31 -19.58
N PHE A 47 6.42 5.44 -18.90
CA PHE A 47 6.55 6.75 -19.56
C PHE A 47 7.74 6.81 -20.50
N SER A 48 8.87 6.27 -20.07
CA SER A 48 10.09 6.18 -20.87
C SER A 48 9.88 5.34 -22.12
N THR A 49 9.22 4.19 -21.99
CA THR A 49 8.87 3.31 -23.11
C THR A 49 8.00 4.04 -24.14
N TYR A 50 7.01 4.83 -23.69
CA TYR A 50 6.22 5.65 -24.59
C TYR A 50 7.10 6.64 -25.38
N PHE A 51 7.96 7.40 -24.73
CA PHE A 51 8.81 8.36 -25.42
C PHE A 51 9.82 7.69 -26.34
N PHE A 52 10.36 6.54 -25.97
CA PHE A 52 11.27 5.76 -26.79
C PHE A 52 10.58 5.29 -28.08
N LEU A 53 9.40 4.66 -27.99
CA LEU A 53 8.65 4.17 -29.14
C LEU A 53 8.25 5.29 -30.10
N PHE A 54 7.96 6.48 -29.60
CA PHE A 54 7.60 7.64 -30.41
C PHE A 54 8.78 8.54 -30.77
N LYS A 55 10.03 8.06 -30.56
CA LYS A 55 11.29 8.76 -30.90
C LYS A 55 11.41 10.17 -30.28
N LYS A 56 10.77 10.40 -29.14
CA LYS A 56 10.84 11.66 -28.38
C LYS A 56 12.00 11.64 -27.40
N TYR A 57 13.22 11.52 -27.90
CA TYR A 57 14.41 11.30 -27.08
C TYR A 57 14.73 12.44 -26.12
N THR A 58 14.40 13.67 -26.47
CA THR A 58 14.55 14.82 -25.56
C THR A 58 13.66 14.73 -24.34
N ASP A 59 12.41 14.31 -24.50
CA ASP A 59 11.47 14.10 -23.38
C ASP A 59 11.86 12.86 -22.56
N LEU A 60 12.34 11.81 -23.23
CA LEU A 60 12.90 10.63 -22.58
C LEU A 60 14.05 11.00 -21.64
N PHE A 61 15.02 11.78 -22.15
CA PHE A 61 16.16 12.23 -21.36
C PHE A 61 15.73 13.11 -20.18
N LYS A 62 14.79 14.03 -20.41
CA LYS A 62 14.24 14.90 -19.33
C LYS A 62 13.57 14.07 -18.22
N ILE A 63 12.73 13.10 -18.58
CA ILE A 63 12.08 12.23 -17.57
C ILE A 63 13.11 11.45 -16.76
N PHE A 64 14.12 10.87 -17.44
CA PHE A 64 15.18 10.16 -16.75
C PHE A 64 15.96 11.08 -15.80
N LEU A 65 16.34 12.27 -16.25
CA LEU A 65 17.04 13.26 -15.42
C LEU A 65 16.21 13.69 -14.21
N TYR A 66 14.93 14.04 -14.42
CA TYR A 66 14.04 14.46 -13.33
C TYR A 66 13.84 13.33 -12.32
N TYR A 67 13.61 12.11 -12.78
CA TYR A 67 13.41 10.96 -11.91
C TYR A 67 14.67 10.66 -11.10
N SER A 68 15.83 10.57 -11.75
CA SER A 68 17.10 10.28 -11.06
C SER A 68 17.40 11.29 -9.97
N PHE A 69 17.14 12.57 -10.22
CA PHE A 69 17.39 13.61 -9.24
C PHE A 69 16.37 13.64 -8.11
N LEU A 70 15.07 13.52 -8.43
CA LEU A 70 14.00 13.64 -7.44
C LEU A 70 13.82 12.38 -6.57
N ILE A 71 14.17 11.20 -7.08
CA ILE A 71 14.11 9.95 -6.31
C ILE A 71 15.31 9.75 -5.38
N LEU A 72 16.41 10.47 -5.60
CA LEU A 72 17.67 10.30 -4.89
C LEU A 72 17.53 10.38 -3.36
N PRO A 73 16.82 11.36 -2.77
CA PRO A 73 16.72 11.46 -1.30
C PRO A 73 16.12 10.20 -0.67
N ILE A 74 15.04 9.68 -1.23
CA ILE A 74 14.40 8.47 -0.69
C ILE A 74 15.23 7.21 -0.98
N THR A 75 15.92 7.14 -2.11
CA THR A 75 16.82 6.03 -2.43
C THR A 75 17.99 5.98 -1.45
N ILE A 76 18.60 7.13 -1.15
CA ILE A 76 19.65 7.25 -0.13
C ILE A 76 19.13 6.80 1.24
N PHE A 77 17.94 7.28 1.64
CA PHE A 77 17.30 6.85 2.88
C PHE A 77 17.11 5.33 2.95
N VAL A 78 16.58 4.73 1.89
CA VAL A 78 16.36 3.27 1.80
C VAL A 78 17.68 2.53 1.87
N PHE A 79 18.72 2.99 1.15
CA PHE A 79 20.03 2.37 1.18
C PHE A 79 20.60 2.30 2.59
N PHE A 80 20.67 3.43 3.29
CA PHE A 80 21.28 3.47 4.62
C PHE A 80 20.45 2.78 5.70
N ASN A 81 19.13 2.70 5.56
CA ASN A 81 18.27 2.14 6.61
C ASN A 81 17.92 0.67 6.40
N PHE A 82 17.99 0.15 5.17
CA PHE A 82 17.52 -1.20 4.85
C PHE A 82 18.52 -2.06 4.10
N LEU A 83 19.47 -1.46 3.36
CA LEU A 83 20.41 -2.22 2.52
C LEU A 83 21.84 -2.24 3.09
N ASN A 84 22.21 -1.26 3.88
CA ASN A 84 23.55 -1.15 4.47
C ASN A 84 23.62 -1.83 5.86
N LEU A 85 23.26 -3.11 5.91
CA LEU A 85 23.32 -3.94 7.13
C LEU A 85 24.13 -5.21 6.84
N ASP A 86 24.66 -5.82 7.90
CA ASP A 86 25.32 -7.11 7.78
C ASP A 86 24.35 -8.19 7.31
N ARG A 87 24.90 -9.22 6.67
CA ARG A 87 24.11 -10.28 6.02
C ARG A 87 23.23 -11.05 7.02
N ASP A 88 23.79 -11.38 8.19
CA ASP A 88 23.09 -12.22 9.18
C ASP A 88 21.91 -11.47 9.81
N THR A 89 22.10 -10.20 10.17
CA THR A 89 21.03 -9.30 10.64
C THR A 89 19.93 -9.15 9.57
N THR A 90 20.33 -9.03 8.31
CA THR A 90 19.37 -8.89 7.20
C THR A 90 18.52 -10.16 7.04
N ILE A 91 19.14 -11.34 7.03
CA ILE A 91 18.42 -12.62 6.88
C ILE A 91 17.48 -12.84 8.06
N LEU A 92 17.97 -12.69 9.29
CA LEU A 92 17.15 -12.88 10.49
C LEU A 92 15.98 -11.88 10.56
N GLY A 93 16.24 -10.62 10.24
CA GLY A 93 15.19 -9.59 10.20
C GLY A 93 14.12 -9.88 9.16
N GLN A 94 14.51 -10.34 7.97
CA GLN A 94 13.57 -10.75 6.91
C GLN A 94 12.71 -11.94 7.35
N GLU A 95 13.30 -12.97 7.97
CA GLU A 95 12.55 -14.13 8.46
C GLU A 95 11.51 -13.74 9.54
N ILE A 96 11.87 -12.85 10.45
CA ILE A 96 10.93 -12.35 11.47
C ILE A 96 9.80 -11.57 10.81
N LEU A 97 10.11 -10.69 9.85
CA LEU A 97 9.09 -9.93 9.11
C LEU A 97 8.15 -10.84 8.33
N MET A 98 8.67 -11.84 7.62
CA MET A 98 7.87 -12.81 6.87
C MET A 98 6.89 -13.54 7.78
N LYS A 99 7.34 -13.99 8.95
CA LYS A 99 6.47 -14.64 9.96
C LYS A 99 5.45 -13.67 10.55
N ARG A 100 5.79 -12.40 10.66
CA ARG A 100 4.92 -11.38 11.28
C ARG A 100 3.81 -10.89 10.36
N ILE A 101 4.08 -10.73 9.08
CA ILE A 101 3.15 -10.19 8.08
C ILE A 101 2.93 -11.15 6.89
N PRO A 102 2.60 -12.42 7.12
CA PRO A 102 2.46 -13.40 6.03
C PRO A 102 1.37 -12.97 5.03
N HIS A 103 0.31 -12.34 5.51
CA HIS A 103 -0.79 -11.81 4.69
C HIS A 103 -0.39 -10.66 3.75
N HIS A 104 0.84 -10.16 3.85
CA HIS A 104 1.40 -9.18 2.92
C HIS A 104 2.62 -9.72 2.17
N ALA A 105 3.45 -10.51 2.84
CA ALA A 105 4.75 -10.92 2.32
C ALA A 105 4.71 -12.30 1.65
N ASP A 106 3.94 -13.25 2.19
CA ASP A 106 3.85 -14.58 1.61
C ASP A 106 2.76 -14.65 0.53
N ILE A 107 3.18 -14.83 -0.72
CA ILE A 107 2.27 -14.87 -1.86
C ILE A 107 1.29 -16.05 -1.78
N HIS A 108 1.69 -17.20 -1.25
CA HIS A 108 0.84 -18.35 -1.09
C HIS A 108 -0.27 -18.13 -0.04
N TYR A 109 -0.04 -17.18 0.88
CA TYR A 109 -1.02 -16.81 1.89
C TYR A 109 -2.05 -15.79 1.40
N TRP A 110 -1.61 -14.78 0.63
CA TRP A 110 -2.50 -13.67 0.25
C TRP A 110 -3.07 -13.79 -1.16
N PHE A 111 -2.41 -14.51 -2.10
CA PHE A 111 -2.91 -14.65 -3.47
C PHE A 111 -4.17 -15.50 -3.51
N SER A 112 -5.22 -14.95 -4.06
CA SER A 112 -6.57 -15.53 -4.04
C SER A 112 -7.28 -15.33 -5.39
N TYR A 113 -8.46 -15.90 -5.53
CA TYR A 113 -9.30 -15.67 -6.70
C TYR A 113 -9.61 -14.18 -6.94
N LYS A 114 -9.60 -13.35 -5.87
CA LYS A 114 -9.80 -11.89 -5.99
C LYS A 114 -8.67 -11.22 -6.77
N ASP A 115 -7.45 -11.72 -6.59
CA ASP A 115 -6.28 -11.19 -7.30
C ASP A 115 -6.32 -11.60 -8.76
N ILE A 116 -6.79 -12.81 -9.07
CA ILE A 116 -7.03 -13.25 -10.45
C ILE A 116 -8.07 -12.35 -11.12
N ILE A 117 -9.20 -12.07 -10.46
CA ILE A 117 -10.21 -11.13 -10.98
C ILE A 117 -9.60 -9.75 -11.20
N SER A 118 -8.74 -9.30 -10.29
CA SER A 118 -8.04 -8.02 -10.42
C SER A 118 -7.15 -7.98 -11.67
N ILE A 119 -6.38 -9.04 -11.91
CA ILE A 119 -5.55 -9.16 -13.11
C ILE A 119 -6.41 -9.16 -14.38
N ILE A 120 -7.50 -9.92 -14.40
CA ILE A 120 -8.43 -9.95 -15.53
C ILE A 120 -9.03 -8.56 -15.78
N THR A 121 -9.48 -7.89 -14.72
CA THR A 121 -10.04 -6.53 -14.79
C THR A 121 -9.02 -5.54 -15.36
N PHE A 122 -7.77 -5.65 -14.95
CA PHE A 122 -6.66 -4.86 -15.48
C PHE A 122 -6.49 -5.10 -17.00
N PHE A 123 -6.42 -6.34 -17.46
CA PHE A 123 -6.28 -6.64 -18.89
C PHE A 123 -7.48 -6.17 -19.71
N ILE A 124 -8.72 -6.33 -19.20
CA ILE A 124 -9.91 -5.78 -19.86
C ILE A 124 -9.77 -4.25 -19.99
N SER A 125 -9.35 -3.55 -18.95
CA SER A 125 -9.16 -2.11 -19.01
C SER A 125 -8.11 -1.69 -20.03
N LEU A 126 -7.00 -2.43 -20.18
CA LEU A 126 -5.99 -2.18 -21.21
C LEU A 126 -6.56 -2.33 -22.62
N ILE A 127 -7.34 -3.39 -22.88
CA ILE A 127 -7.98 -3.58 -24.19
C ILE A 127 -8.89 -2.39 -24.53
N LEU A 128 -9.62 -1.88 -23.55
CA LEU A 128 -10.53 -0.75 -23.75
C LEU A 128 -9.84 0.58 -24.05
N ILE A 129 -8.61 0.78 -23.54
CA ILE A 129 -7.83 2.01 -23.78
C ILE A 129 -6.76 1.86 -24.84
N ARG A 130 -6.73 0.79 -25.62
CA ARG A 130 -5.69 0.53 -26.64
C ARG A 130 -5.46 1.72 -27.56
N ASP A 131 -6.52 2.46 -27.91
CA ASP A 131 -6.45 3.63 -28.78
C ASP A 131 -5.87 4.87 -28.06
N LYS A 132 -5.81 4.86 -26.74
CA LYS A 132 -5.20 5.91 -25.90
C LYS A 132 -3.72 5.56 -25.64
N THR A 133 -2.94 5.49 -26.70
CA THR A 133 -1.58 4.92 -26.75
C THR A 133 -0.69 5.31 -25.57
N LYS A 134 -0.74 6.60 -25.15
CA LYS A 134 0.07 7.10 -24.03
C LYS A 134 -0.29 6.45 -22.70
N LEU A 135 -1.57 6.34 -22.41
CA LEU A 135 -2.07 5.70 -21.19
C LEU A 135 -1.91 4.18 -21.25
N PHE A 136 -2.21 3.58 -22.41
CA PHE A 136 -2.07 2.14 -22.66
C PHE A 136 -0.66 1.64 -22.39
N ILE A 137 0.37 2.27 -22.98
CA ILE A 137 1.76 1.88 -22.80
C ILE A 137 2.18 2.07 -21.33
N SER A 138 1.84 3.22 -20.74
CA SER A 138 2.25 3.52 -19.36
C SER A 138 1.68 2.55 -18.34
N LEU A 139 0.37 2.30 -18.40
CA LEU A 139 -0.28 1.35 -17.49
C LEU A 139 0.08 -0.09 -17.82
N GLY A 140 0.21 -0.42 -19.11
CA GLY A 140 0.60 -1.76 -19.57
C GLY A 140 1.96 -2.16 -19.00
N ILE A 141 2.98 -1.33 -19.16
CA ILE A 141 4.33 -1.60 -18.63
C ILE A 141 4.31 -1.65 -17.09
N PHE A 142 3.63 -0.69 -16.45
CA PHE A 142 3.52 -0.66 -14.99
C PHE A 142 2.89 -1.94 -14.43
N GLY A 143 1.76 -2.37 -14.98
CA GLY A 143 1.06 -3.57 -14.54
C GLY A 143 1.82 -4.86 -14.88
N LEU A 144 2.40 -4.95 -16.08
CA LEU A 144 3.21 -6.10 -16.49
C LEU A 144 4.43 -6.29 -15.59
N CYS A 145 5.18 -5.23 -15.27
CA CYS A 145 6.30 -5.30 -14.32
C CYS A 145 5.85 -5.84 -12.96
N SER A 146 4.71 -5.37 -12.45
CA SER A 146 4.16 -5.84 -11.17
C SER A 146 3.74 -7.30 -11.22
N ILE A 147 3.09 -7.74 -12.31
CA ILE A 147 2.68 -9.14 -12.51
C ILE A 147 3.91 -10.03 -12.64
N ILE A 148 4.91 -9.65 -13.45
CA ILE A 148 6.14 -10.42 -13.65
C ILE A 148 6.86 -10.63 -12.31
N LEU A 149 7.05 -9.56 -11.51
CA LEU A 149 7.71 -9.70 -10.21
C LEU A 149 6.91 -10.55 -9.23
N SER A 150 5.57 -10.45 -9.23
CA SER A 150 4.72 -11.31 -8.42
C SER A 150 4.80 -12.78 -8.85
N THR A 151 4.88 -13.02 -10.16
CA THR A 151 5.07 -14.36 -10.70
C THR A 151 6.44 -14.94 -10.32
N ILE A 152 7.50 -14.13 -10.39
CA ILE A 152 8.84 -14.55 -9.95
C ILE A 152 8.80 -14.88 -8.44
N GLN A 153 8.17 -14.06 -7.62
CA GLN A 153 8.03 -14.33 -6.19
C GLN A 153 7.28 -15.63 -5.92
N TYR A 154 6.25 -15.94 -6.70
CA TYR A 154 5.47 -17.17 -6.54
C TYR A 154 6.31 -18.45 -6.76
N PHE A 155 7.24 -18.43 -7.72
CA PHE A 155 8.05 -19.61 -8.05
C PHE A 155 9.40 -19.69 -7.31
N VAL A 156 9.96 -18.55 -6.89
CA VAL A 156 11.35 -18.51 -6.36
C VAL A 156 11.41 -18.23 -4.86
N GLU A 157 10.34 -17.72 -4.25
CA GLU A 157 10.19 -17.48 -2.81
C GLU A 157 11.33 -16.66 -2.18
N ILE A 158 11.78 -15.60 -2.85
CA ILE A 158 12.85 -14.73 -2.34
C ILE A 158 12.27 -13.76 -1.28
N ASN A 159 12.71 -13.84 -0.03
CA ASN A 159 12.25 -13.00 1.07
C ASN A 159 12.39 -11.50 0.80
N SER A 160 13.51 -11.07 0.23
CA SER A 160 13.74 -9.66 -0.12
C SER A 160 12.72 -9.17 -1.15
N LEU A 161 12.38 -10.00 -2.15
CA LEU A 161 11.37 -9.68 -3.17
C LEU A 161 9.96 -9.65 -2.54
N ALA A 162 9.68 -10.57 -1.63
CA ALA A 162 8.42 -10.63 -0.90
C ALA A 162 8.15 -9.33 -0.12
N LEU A 163 9.16 -8.80 0.57
CA LEU A 163 9.06 -7.57 1.36
C LEU A 163 8.95 -6.27 0.53
N ILE A 164 9.18 -6.34 -0.77
CA ILE A 164 8.90 -5.23 -1.71
C ILE A 164 7.40 -5.14 -2.02
N PHE A 165 6.65 -6.21 -1.76
CA PHE A 165 5.22 -6.31 -2.06
C PHE A 165 4.89 -6.01 -3.54
N PRO A 166 5.35 -6.80 -4.49
CA PRO A 166 5.22 -6.49 -5.93
C PRO A 166 3.78 -6.22 -6.39
N TRP A 167 2.80 -6.95 -5.84
CA TRP A 167 1.38 -6.78 -6.15
C TRP A 167 0.70 -5.62 -5.41
N ARG A 168 1.41 -4.88 -4.57
CA ARG A 168 0.86 -3.69 -3.91
C ARG A 168 0.44 -2.60 -4.90
N SER A 169 0.96 -2.64 -6.12
CA SER A 169 0.49 -1.84 -7.25
C SER A 169 -1.01 -2.02 -7.54
N SER A 170 -1.61 -3.16 -7.14
CA SER A 170 -3.06 -3.41 -7.31
C SER A 170 -3.93 -2.35 -6.62
N VAL A 171 -3.47 -1.81 -5.49
CA VAL A 171 -4.14 -0.70 -4.77
C VAL A 171 -4.35 0.53 -5.68
N PHE A 172 -3.50 0.69 -6.68
CA PHE A 172 -3.56 1.75 -7.66
C PHE A 172 -4.18 1.26 -8.99
N LEU A 173 -3.75 0.10 -9.49
CA LEU A 173 -4.21 -0.44 -10.77
C LEU A 173 -5.71 -0.74 -10.77
N MET A 174 -6.25 -1.25 -9.66
CA MET A 174 -7.66 -1.62 -9.59
C MET A 174 -8.61 -0.42 -9.70
N PRO A 175 -8.43 0.67 -8.93
CA PRO A 175 -9.24 1.87 -9.10
C PRO A 175 -9.17 2.45 -10.53
N ILE A 176 -7.98 2.54 -11.13
CA ILE A 176 -7.85 3.10 -12.48
C ILE A 176 -8.50 2.19 -13.52
N SER A 177 -8.35 0.87 -13.41
CA SER A 177 -9.00 -0.10 -14.29
C SER A 177 -10.52 -0.03 -14.17
N SER A 178 -11.04 0.09 -12.96
CA SER A 178 -12.47 0.27 -12.72
C SER A 178 -13.00 1.58 -13.34
N ILE A 179 -12.27 2.68 -13.17
CA ILE A 179 -12.62 3.98 -13.79
C ILE A 179 -12.65 3.86 -15.31
N ILE A 180 -11.68 3.21 -15.92
CA ILE A 180 -11.61 2.99 -17.37
C ILE A 180 -12.85 2.20 -17.85
N ILE A 181 -13.15 1.09 -17.20
CA ILE A 181 -14.29 0.23 -17.58
C ILE A 181 -15.61 0.98 -17.41
N ILE A 182 -15.80 1.67 -16.28
CA ILE A 182 -17.01 2.45 -16.02
C ILE A 182 -17.15 3.59 -17.03
N SER A 183 -16.05 4.31 -17.34
CA SER A 183 -16.06 5.39 -18.33
C SER A 183 -16.45 4.87 -19.73
N PHE A 184 -15.89 3.72 -20.12
CA PHE A 184 -16.26 3.07 -21.39
C PHE A 184 -17.74 2.68 -21.43
N LEU A 185 -18.27 2.09 -20.35
CA LEU A 185 -19.68 1.72 -20.27
C LEU A 185 -20.59 2.95 -20.32
N ILE A 186 -20.25 4.02 -19.63
CA ILE A 186 -21.00 5.28 -19.67
C ILE A 186 -21.01 5.85 -21.09
N ASP A 187 -19.87 5.87 -21.78
CA ASP A 187 -19.77 6.39 -23.14
C ASP A 187 -20.60 5.53 -24.11
N LYS A 188 -20.46 4.19 -24.03
CA LYS A 188 -21.20 3.24 -24.87
C LYS A 188 -22.72 3.33 -24.69
N PHE A 189 -23.20 3.58 -23.48
CA PHE A 189 -24.64 3.66 -23.18
C PHE A 189 -25.12 5.10 -23.01
N ARG A 190 -24.33 6.08 -23.43
CA ARG A 190 -24.57 7.51 -23.22
C ARG A 190 -25.98 7.96 -23.57
N GLU A 191 -26.50 7.63 -24.75
CA GLU A 191 -27.85 8.04 -25.20
C GLU A 191 -28.95 7.46 -24.30
N LYS A 192 -28.84 6.17 -23.93
CA LYS A 192 -29.79 5.52 -23.02
C LYS A 192 -29.74 6.09 -21.60
N LEU A 193 -28.53 6.45 -21.13
CA LEU A 193 -28.27 7.01 -19.80
C LEU A 193 -28.72 8.47 -19.71
N LEU A 194 -28.62 9.25 -20.80
CA LEU A 194 -29.04 10.64 -20.84
C LEU A 194 -30.54 10.81 -20.54
N ASN A 195 -31.37 9.89 -21.03
CA ASN A 195 -32.81 9.89 -20.79
C ASN A 195 -33.19 9.50 -19.34
N LYS A 196 -32.27 8.91 -18.58
CA LYS A 196 -32.50 8.43 -17.20
C LYS A 196 -31.52 9.05 -16.18
N LYS A 197 -30.87 10.18 -16.50
CA LYS A 197 -29.87 10.82 -15.66
C LYS A 197 -30.25 10.95 -14.18
N LYS A 198 -31.47 11.50 -13.93
CA LYS A 198 -31.97 11.71 -12.56
C LYS A 198 -32.04 10.38 -11.78
N LEU A 199 -32.54 9.32 -12.41
CA LEU A 199 -32.66 8.00 -11.80
C LEU A 199 -31.26 7.43 -11.45
N ILE A 200 -30.31 7.55 -12.37
CA ILE A 200 -28.94 7.04 -12.18
C ILE A 200 -28.25 7.76 -11.03
N TYR A 201 -28.35 9.09 -10.98
CA TYR A 201 -27.77 9.85 -9.85
C TYR A 201 -28.42 9.47 -8.53
N VAL A 202 -29.74 9.32 -8.47
CA VAL A 202 -30.44 8.88 -7.27
C VAL A 202 -29.98 7.50 -6.82
N VAL A 203 -29.85 6.54 -7.75
CA VAL A 203 -29.40 5.17 -7.44
C VAL A 203 -27.97 5.17 -6.93
N PHE A 204 -27.02 5.82 -7.61
CA PHE A 204 -25.64 5.89 -7.17
C PHE A 204 -25.51 6.59 -5.80
N PHE A 205 -26.21 7.68 -5.60
CA PHE A 205 -26.21 8.43 -4.34
C PHE A 205 -26.79 7.59 -3.20
N SER A 206 -27.91 6.91 -3.44
CA SER A 206 -28.54 6.02 -2.46
C SER A 206 -27.65 4.84 -2.08
N ILE A 207 -26.96 4.22 -3.06
CA ILE A 207 -25.99 3.14 -2.82
C ILE A 207 -24.81 3.67 -1.99
N SER A 208 -24.26 4.82 -2.33
CA SER A 208 -23.13 5.42 -1.59
C SER A 208 -23.51 5.77 -0.16
N ILE A 209 -24.69 6.34 0.08
CA ILE A 209 -25.22 6.61 1.41
C ILE A 209 -25.42 5.31 2.18
N PHE A 210 -26.04 4.31 1.57
CA PHE A 210 -26.30 3.03 2.22
C PHE A 210 -25.02 2.36 2.72
N PHE A 211 -23.98 2.27 1.86
CA PHE A 211 -22.71 1.69 2.26
C PHE A 211 -21.95 2.56 3.28
N GLY A 212 -22.02 3.87 3.14
CA GLY A 212 -21.42 4.81 4.12
C GLY A 212 -22.07 4.69 5.48
N LEU A 213 -23.41 4.70 5.55
CA LEU A 213 -24.16 4.53 6.80
C LEU A 213 -23.93 3.15 7.42
N LYS A 214 -23.95 2.08 6.60
CA LYS A 214 -23.65 0.73 7.10
C LYS A 214 -22.26 0.64 7.74
N SER A 215 -21.25 1.20 7.09
CA SER A 215 -19.88 1.23 7.63
C SER A 215 -19.82 2.01 8.94
N HIS A 216 -20.42 3.21 8.99
CA HIS A 216 -20.43 4.06 10.18
C HIS A 216 -21.19 3.44 11.36
N VAL A 217 -22.35 2.83 11.09
CA VAL A 217 -23.14 2.16 12.13
C VAL A 217 -22.40 0.95 12.69
N LEU A 218 -21.78 0.13 11.83
CA LEU A 218 -20.99 -1.03 12.28
C LEU A 218 -19.78 -0.61 13.09
N GLU A 219 -19.08 0.45 12.69
CA GLU A 219 -17.93 0.99 13.42
C GLU A 219 -18.34 1.54 14.80
N ASN A 220 -19.44 2.30 14.88
CA ASN A 220 -19.95 2.84 16.15
C ASN A 220 -20.46 1.74 17.09
N LEU A 221 -21.13 0.71 16.57
CA LEU A 221 -21.55 -0.43 17.38
C LEU A 221 -20.35 -1.17 17.96
N ASN A 222 -19.30 -1.39 17.18
CA ASN A 222 -18.07 -2.03 17.65
C ASN A 222 -17.34 -1.19 18.70
N ASN A 223 -17.30 0.13 18.54
CA ASN A 223 -16.63 1.04 19.48
C ASN A 223 -17.40 1.19 20.83
N ASN A 224 -18.73 1.18 20.80
CA ASN A 224 -19.55 1.30 22.02
C ASN A 224 -19.53 0.05 22.92
N PHE A 225 -19.11 -1.10 22.40
CA PHE A 225 -18.96 -2.33 23.18
C PHE A 225 -17.61 -2.47 23.89
N ASP A 226 -16.73 -1.48 23.82
CA ASP A 226 -15.40 -1.59 24.42
C ASP A 226 -15.46 -1.26 25.92
N LYS A 227 -15.89 -2.27 26.74
CA LYS A 227 -15.78 -2.24 28.23
C LYS A 227 -14.35 -1.91 28.71
N LYS A 228 -13.37 -1.98 27.81
CA LYS A 228 -11.98 -1.64 28.07
C LYS A 228 -11.74 -0.13 28.16
N LEU A 229 -12.68 0.70 27.64
CA LEU A 229 -12.50 2.16 27.68
C LEU A 229 -12.46 2.70 29.11
N PHE A 230 -13.28 2.15 30.02
CA PHE A 230 -13.27 2.49 31.42
C PHE A 230 -11.93 2.16 32.09
N LEU A 231 -11.43 0.94 31.83
CA LEU A 231 -10.12 0.50 32.32
C LEU A 231 -8.97 1.38 31.81
N PHE A 232 -9.06 1.88 30.59
CA PHE A 232 -8.04 2.76 30.01
C PHE A 232 -8.00 4.14 30.69
N ASN A 233 -9.14 4.67 31.11
CA ASN A 233 -9.20 5.93 31.85
C ASN A 233 -8.59 5.78 33.24
N GLU A 234 -8.87 4.69 33.94
CA GLU A 234 -8.25 4.40 35.25
C GLU A 234 -6.72 4.25 35.12
N ILE A 235 -6.24 3.53 34.13
CA ILE A 235 -4.80 3.37 33.89
C ILE A 235 -4.14 4.74 33.67
N LYS A 236 -4.81 5.66 32.96
CA LYS A 236 -4.27 6.99 32.68
C LYS A 236 -4.10 7.85 33.94
N GLU A 237 -4.94 7.68 34.96
CA GLU A 237 -4.83 8.40 36.20
C GLU A 237 -3.65 7.96 37.09
N TYR A 238 -3.23 6.70 36.96
CA TYR A 238 -2.09 6.13 37.69
C TYR A 238 -0.76 6.25 36.98
N TYR A 239 -0.72 6.80 35.76
CA TYR A 239 0.48 6.88 34.95
C TYR A 239 1.40 8.02 35.36
N ASN A 240 2.68 7.72 35.62
CA ASN A 240 3.74 8.68 35.73
C ASN A 240 4.53 8.78 34.42
N GLU A 241 4.91 9.99 33.98
CA GLU A 241 5.47 10.27 32.63
C GLU A 241 6.71 9.47 32.22
N ILE A 242 7.33 8.73 33.15
CA ILE A 242 8.60 8.00 32.92
C ILE A 242 8.37 6.51 32.58
N ASP A 243 7.14 6.00 32.75
CA ASP A 243 6.88 4.56 32.70
C ASP A 243 6.29 4.10 31.35
N SER A 244 6.72 2.90 30.91
CA SER A 244 6.03 2.18 29.83
C SER A 244 5.12 1.10 30.41
N ILE A 245 3.95 0.92 29.83
CA ILE A 245 2.97 -0.06 30.31
C ILE A 245 3.16 -1.39 29.60
N LEU A 246 3.28 -2.47 30.36
CA LEU A 246 3.23 -3.82 29.82
C LEU A 246 1.76 -4.25 29.71
N VAL A 247 1.29 -4.45 28.49
CA VAL A 247 -0.09 -4.87 28.18
C VAL A 247 -0.06 -6.18 27.40
N PRO A 248 -1.18 -6.96 27.39
CA PRO A 248 -1.28 -8.11 26.51
C PRO A 248 -0.98 -7.70 25.06
N ILE A 249 -0.13 -8.46 24.38
CA ILE A 249 0.51 -8.10 23.11
C ILE A 249 -0.52 -7.77 22.01
N ASP A 250 -1.71 -8.38 22.09
CA ASP A 250 -2.80 -8.17 21.13
C ASP A 250 -3.70 -6.97 21.46
N THR A 251 -3.48 -6.28 22.59
CA THR A 251 -4.28 -5.13 23.00
C THR A 251 -3.80 -3.86 22.29
N VAL A 252 -4.26 -3.70 21.05
CA VAL A 252 -3.84 -2.58 20.18
C VAL A 252 -4.46 -1.25 20.58
N SER A 253 -5.70 -1.29 21.14
CA SER A 253 -6.50 -0.09 21.42
C SER A 253 -5.96 0.76 22.56
N ILE A 254 -5.18 0.20 23.47
CA ILE A 254 -4.73 0.91 24.68
C ILE A 254 -3.92 2.18 24.36
N ARG A 255 -2.96 2.09 23.45
CA ARG A 255 -2.14 3.25 23.04
C ARG A 255 -2.98 4.32 22.34
N LEU A 256 -3.97 3.93 21.53
CA LEU A 256 -4.84 4.85 20.82
C LEU A 256 -5.77 5.61 21.77
N ASN A 257 -6.26 4.94 22.81
CA ASN A 257 -7.22 5.51 23.73
C ASN A 257 -6.57 6.27 24.89
N THR A 258 -5.39 5.83 25.34
CA THR A 258 -4.70 6.45 26.50
C THR A 258 -3.62 7.44 26.11
N GLY A 259 -3.02 7.29 24.91
CA GLY A 259 -1.81 8.03 24.52
C GLY A 259 -0.53 7.55 25.23
N LEU A 260 -0.63 6.56 26.11
CA LEU A 260 0.50 6.12 26.95
C LEU A 260 1.50 5.27 26.19
N PRO A 261 2.80 5.33 26.52
CA PRO A 261 3.81 4.45 25.95
C PRO A 261 3.58 3.01 26.42
N ILE A 262 3.57 2.10 25.47
CA ILE A 262 3.46 0.66 25.73
C ILE A 262 4.81 -0.02 25.48
N PHE A 263 5.14 -1.02 26.31
CA PHE A 263 6.40 -1.75 26.18
C PHE A 263 6.53 -2.42 24.82
N ILE A 264 5.46 -3.11 24.36
CA ILE A 264 5.41 -3.78 23.07
C ILE A 264 3.96 -4.12 22.67
N ASN A 265 3.67 -4.17 21.37
CA ASN A 265 2.47 -4.81 20.82
C ASN A 265 2.74 -5.39 19.42
N HIS A 266 1.82 -6.23 18.96
CA HIS A 266 1.95 -6.86 17.65
C HIS A 266 1.73 -5.89 16.48
N LYS A 267 0.96 -4.83 16.61
CA LYS A 267 0.60 -3.94 15.49
C LYS A 267 1.74 -3.01 15.07
N HIS A 268 2.53 -2.53 16.00
CA HIS A 268 3.57 -1.53 15.76
C HIS A 268 4.96 -2.17 15.64
N HIS A 269 5.09 -3.16 14.75
CA HIS A 269 6.40 -3.74 14.45
C HIS A 269 7.18 -2.79 13.53
N PRO A 270 8.48 -2.62 13.75
CA PRO A 270 9.36 -1.89 12.85
C PRO A 270 9.64 -2.70 11.58
N PHE A 271 10.08 -2.02 10.52
CA PHE A 271 10.48 -2.66 9.27
C PHE A 271 12.01 -2.73 9.08
N LYS A 272 12.79 -2.02 9.90
CA LYS A 272 14.25 -2.15 9.87
C LYS A 272 14.67 -3.46 10.51
N HIS A 273 15.63 -4.15 9.89
CA HIS A 273 15.99 -5.51 10.28
C HIS A 273 16.57 -5.59 11.71
N ASN A 274 17.40 -4.65 12.14
CA ASN A 274 17.90 -4.60 13.51
C ASN A 274 16.79 -4.30 14.53
N GLU A 275 15.91 -3.37 14.22
CA GLU A 275 14.80 -2.98 15.11
C GLU A 275 13.75 -4.09 15.24
N ILE A 276 13.47 -4.87 14.17
CA ILE A 276 12.52 -5.98 14.22
C ILE A 276 13.05 -7.15 15.05
N ILE A 277 14.37 -7.34 15.10
CA ILE A 277 15.02 -8.36 15.95
C ILE A 277 14.80 -7.99 17.42
N ASP A 278 15.10 -6.75 17.81
CA ASP A 278 14.86 -6.25 19.18
C ASP A 278 13.36 -6.32 19.53
N TRP A 279 12.50 -5.89 18.63
CA TRP A 279 11.06 -5.99 18.79
C TRP A 279 10.62 -7.45 19.04
N ASN A 280 11.14 -8.42 18.30
CA ASN A 280 10.82 -9.84 18.48
C ASN A 280 11.28 -10.39 19.83
N LEU A 281 12.42 -9.93 20.33
CA LEU A 281 12.89 -10.27 21.68
C LEU A 281 11.94 -9.73 22.76
N ARG A 282 11.52 -8.47 22.65
CA ARG A 282 10.54 -7.88 23.58
C ARG A 282 9.18 -8.58 23.52
N VAL A 283 8.73 -8.98 22.33
CA VAL A 283 7.51 -9.80 22.18
C VAL A 283 7.63 -11.11 22.91
N LYS A 284 8.75 -11.83 22.78
CA LYS A 284 8.99 -13.08 23.50
C LYS A 284 9.00 -12.86 25.01
N LEU A 285 9.65 -11.83 25.51
CA LEU A 285 9.65 -11.48 26.95
C LEU A 285 8.25 -11.23 27.48
N ALA A 286 7.47 -10.41 26.79
CA ALA A 286 6.09 -10.11 27.15
C ALA A 286 5.19 -11.38 27.13
N SER A 287 5.32 -12.22 26.08
CA SER A 287 4.60 -13.49 26.00
C SER A 287 4.94 -14.43 27.15
N ASN A 288 6.21 -14.56 27.49
CA ASN A 288 6.65 -15.40 28.61
C ASN A 288 6.08 -14.91 29.95
N PHE A 289 6.06 -13.59 30.16
CA PHE A 289 5.46 -13.00 31.36
C PHE A 289 3.98 -13.35 31.52
N TYR A 290 3.20 -13.20 30.45
CA TYR A 290 1.76 -13.52 30.50
C TYR A 290 1.49 -15.01 30.60
N ASN A 291 2.30 -15.86 29.96
CA ASN A 291 2.17 -17.30 30.07
C ASN A 291 2.52 -17.81 31.48
N ALA A 292 3.56 -17.27 32.12
CA ALA A 292 3.90 -17.61 33.50
C ALA A 292 2.79 -17.20 34.47
N LYS A 293 2.13 -16.06 34.29
CA LYS A 293 1.01 -15.61 35.12
C LYS A 293 -0.20 -16.56 35.02
N ASN A 294 -0.47 -17.12 33.83
CA ASN A 294 -1.57 -18.07 33.64
C ASN A 294 -1.29 -19.47 34.26
N LEU A 295 -0.02 -19.77 34.62
CA LEU A 295 0.33 -21.01 35.33
C LEU A 295 0.20 -20.89 36.86
N ILE A 296 0.08 -19.66 37.37
CA ILE A 296 -0.02 -19.37 38.81
C ILE A 296 -1.47 -19.08 39.22
N SER A 297 -2.36 -18.80 38.29
CA SER A 297 -3.79 -18.58 38.49
C SER A 297 -4.58 -19.89 38.32
#